data_23573d8d92d854084b92962b44b9a53b
#
_entry.id   23573d8d92d854084b92962b44b9a53b
#
_cell.length_a   1.000
_cell.length_b   1.000
_cell.length_c   1.000
_cell.angle_alpha   90.00
_cell.angle_beta   90.00
_cell.angle_gamma   90.00
#
_symmetry.space_group_name_H-M   'P 1'
#
loop_
_entity.id
_entity.type
_entity.pdbx_description
1 polymer ?
#
loop_
_entity_poly.entity_id
_entity_poly.type
_entity_poly.pdbx_seq_one_letter_code
_entity_poly.pdbx_strand_id
1 'polypeptide(L)'
;MILLTNLEGSHTSKPKAKILIIDDDKDITNLFSIFLEYNGYSVDAYTNPMEAINNFRKNSHDLIIIDLKMPKMDGMTLYHRIKEIDDKVIICFTTANINYIKQLQKGIIDIEKIVLYKPVLLKDLKNKIDSLFVII
;
A
#
# COMPACT_ATOMS: atom_id res chain seq x y z
N MET A 1 -1.02 10.19 -32.67
CA MET A 1 -1.34 8.82 -32.90
C MET A 1 -0.49 7.83 -32.19
N ILE A 2 0.76 8.12 -32.07
CA ILE A 2 1.66 7.27 -31.28
C ILE A 2 1.14 7.11 -29.86
N LEU A 3 0.62 8.17 -29.29
CA LEU A 3 0.07 8.15 -27.97
C LEU A 3 -1.07 7.14 -27.83
N LEU A 4 -1.97 7.12 -28.78
CA LEU A 4 -3.08 6.20 -28.76
C LEU A 4 -2.62 4.75 -28.85
N THR A 5 -1.65 4.49 -29.70
CA THR A 5 -1.06 3.16 -29.84
C THR A 5 -0.42 2.70 -28.53
N ASN A 6 0.29 3.59 -27.86
CA ASN A 6 0.90 3.26 -26.59
C ASN A 6 -0.13 2.95 -25.52
N LEU A 7 -1.23 3.69 -25.52
CA LEU A 7 -2.32 3.43 -24.58
C LEU A 7 -2.96 2.08 -24.82
N GLU A 8 -3.15 1.72 -26.08
CA GLU A 8 -3.70 0.41 -26.40
C GLU A 8 -2.80 -0.71 -25.93
N GLY A 9 -1.51 -0.55 -26.12
CA GLY A 9 -0.54 -1.52 -25.61
C GLY A 9 -0.60 -1.65 -24.09
N SER A 10 -0.77 -0.54 -23.39
CA SER A 10 -0.90 -0.55 -21.94
C SER A 10 -2.15 -1.29 -21.48
N HIS A 11 -3.26 -1.09 -22.18
CA HIS A 11 -4.53 -1.73 -21.81
C HIS A 11 -4.51 -3.23 -21.95
N THR A 12 -3.72 -3.77 -22.86
CA THR A 12 -3.63 -5.22 -23.06
C THR A 12 -2.63 -5.87 -22.14
N SER A 13 -1.78 -5.08 -21.48
CA SER A 13 -0.77 -5.61 -20.60
C SER A 13 -1.37 -5.98 -19.25
N LYS A 14 -0.86 -7.06 -18.64
CA LYS A 14 -1.20 -7.38 -17.26
C LYS A 14 -0.66 -6.31 -16.35
N PRO A 15 -1.38 -5.98 -15.26
CA PRO A 15 -0.83 -5.09 -14.23
C PRO A 15 0.47 -5.67 -13.67
N LYS A 16 1.37 -4.78 -13.25
CA LYS A 16 2.61 -5.20 -12.58
C LYS A 16 2.33 -5.98 -11.31
N ALA A 17 1.34 -5.55 -10.55
CA ALA A 17 0.90 -6.19 -9.32
C ALA A 17 -0.41 -5.54 -8.88
N LYS A 18 -1.07 -6.15 -7.89
CA LYS A 18 -2.29 -5.61 -7.28
C LYS A 18 -1.95 -5.02 -5.93
N ILE A 19 -2.25 -3.74 -5.76
CA ILE A 19 -1.96 -2.98 -4.54
C ILE A 19 -3.27 -2.57 -3.88
N LEU A 20 -3.35 -2.75 -2.56
CA LEU A 20 -4.45 -2.28 -1.75
C LEU A 20 -3.96 -1.10 -0.92
N ILE A 21 -4.71 0.00 -0.89
CA ILE A 21 -4.39 1.18 -0.11
C ILE A 21 -5.45 1.35 0.97
N ILE A 22 -5.02 1.51 2.23
CA ILE A 22 -5.92 1.73 3.35
C ILE A 22 -5.42 2.95 4.12
N ASP A 23 -6.13 4.06 3.99
CA ASP A 23 -5.80 5.33 4.61
C ASP A 23 -7.09 6.14 4.75
N ASP A 24 -7.39 6.64 5.94
CA ASP A 24 -8.62 7.39 6.19
C ASP A 24 -8.68 8.74 5.47
N ASP A 25 -7.56 9.22 4.95
CA ASP A 25 -7.51 10.44 4.14
C ASP A 25 -7.82 10.13 2.68
N LYS A 26 -9.00 10.57 2.23
CA LYS A 26 -9.45 10.30 0.87
C LYS A 26 -8.56 10.95 -0.19
N ASP A 27 -7.99 12.11 0.10
CA ASP A 27 -7.10 12.78 -0.85
C ASP A 27 -5.84 11.95 -1.07
N ILE A 28 -5.31 11.36 -0.02
CA ILE A 28 -4.14 10.48 -0.13
C ILE A 28 -4.47 9.22 -0.90
N THR A 29 -5.59 8.56 -0.59
CA THR A 29 -5.96 7.34 -1.31
C THR A 29 -6.17 7.62 -2.79
N ASN A 30 -6.80 8.75 -3.12
CA ASN A 30 -7.01 9.14 -4.51
C ASN A 30 -5.69 9.44 -5.22
N LEU A 31 -4.82 10.22 -4.58
CA LEU A 31 -3.53 10.59 -5.17
C LEU A 31 -2.67 9.35 -5.42
N PHE A 32 -2.54 8.48 -4.43
CA PHE A 32 -1.74 7.28 -4.55
C PHE A 32 -2.33 6.34 -5.60
N SER A 33 -3.65 6.20 -5.64
CA SER A 33 -4.31 5.34 -6.62
C SER A 33 -4.02 5.79 -8.05
N ILE A 34 -4.20 7.08 -8.32
CA ILE A 34 -3.96 7.64 -9.65
C ILE A 34 -2.49 7.44 -10.06
N PHE A 35 -1.58 7.74 -9.14
CA PHE A 35 -0.15 7.62 -9.42
C PHE A 35 0.27 6.18 -9.69
N LEU A 36 -0.19 5.25 -8.85
CA LEU A 36 0.19 3.84 -8.99
C LEU A 36 -0.45 3.21 -10.23
N GLU A 37 -1.69 3.54 -10.53
CA GLU A 37 -2.33 3.07 -11.76
C GLU A 37 -1.60 3.60 -12.98
N TYR A 38 -1.18 4.86 -12.96
CA TYR A 38 -0.37 5.43 -14.03
C TYR A 38 0.93 4.66 -14.23
N ASN A 39 1.49 4.13 -13.16
CA ASN A 39 2.73 3.34 -13.21
C ASN A 39 2.50 1.85 -13.46
N GLY A 40 1.29 1.45 -13.81
CA GLY A 40 1.00 0.11 -14.28
C GLY A 40 0.51 -0.87 -13.22
N TYR A 41 0.20 -0.41 -12.01
CA TYR A 41 -0.36 -1.26 -10.96
C TYR A 41 -1.88 -1.27 -11.02
N SER A 42 -2.48 -2.36 -10.57
CA SER A 42 -3.92 -2.41 -10.28
C SER A 42 -4.12 -1.99 -8.83
N VAL A 43 -5.07 -1.12 -8.55
CA VAL A 43 -5.22 -0.53 -7.21
C VAL A 43 -6.65 -0.60 -6.73
N ASP A 44 -6.83 -1.08 -5.50
CA ASP A 44 -8.05 -0.92 -4.72
C ASP A 44 -7.73 -0.01 -3.53
N ALA A 45 -8.65 0.86 -3.17
CA ALA A 45 -8.44 1.80 -2.08
C ALA A 45 -9.64 1.87 -1.16
N TYR A 46 -9.38 1.91 0.14
CA TYR A 46 -10.41 2.04 1.17
C TYR A 46 -10.02 3.13 2.16
N THR A 47 -10.98 3.94 2.53
CA THR A 47 -10.80 4.92 3.62
C THR A 47 -11.29 4.37 4.96
N ASN A 48 -12.03 3.27 4.94
CA ASN A 48 -12.53 2.62 6.15
C ASN A 48 -11.81 1.27 6.33
N PRO A 49 -10.99 1.11 7.37
CA PRO A 49 -10.25 -0.13 7.57
C PRO A 49 -11.14 -1.35 7.79
N MET A 50 -12.33 -1.17 8.35
CA MET A 50 -13.27 -2.29 8.53
C MET A 50 -13.77 -2.82 7.19
N GLU A 51 -14.09 -1.93 6.26
CA GLU A 51 -14.47 -2.34 4.92
C GLU A 51 -13.33 -3.03 4.21
N ALA A 52 -12.11 -2.51 4.37
CA ALA A 52 -10.95 -3.11 3.75
C ALA A 52 -10.76 -4.56 4.22
N ILE A 53 -10.81 -4.80 5.53
CA ILE A 53 -10.58 -6.15 6.07
C ILE A 53 -11.73 -7.10 5.70
N ASN A 54 -12.96 -6.59 5.64
CA ASN A 54 -14.11 -7.40 5.26
C ASN A 54 -14.04 -7.86 3.81
N ASN A 55 -13.38 -7.10 2.96
CA ASN A 55 -13.25 -7.41 1.53
C ASN A 55 -11.92 -8.06 1.17
N PHE A 56 -10.96 -8.06 2.07
CA PHE A 56 -9.65 -8.64 1.79
C PHE A 56 -9.72 -10.17 1.82
N ARG A 57 -9.08 -10.80 0.85
CA ARG A 57 -9.04 -12.27 0.74
C ARG A 57 -7.60 -12.72 0.50
N LYS A 58 -7.31 -13.95 0.86
CA LYS A 58 -6.01 -14.57 0.60
C LYS A 58 -5.71 -14.52 -0.90
N ASN A 59 -4.51 -14.10 -1.23
CA ASN A 59 -4.02 -13.97 -2.62
C ASN A 59 -4.74 -12.91 -3.45
N SER A 60 -5.54 -12.04 -2.83
CA SER A 60 -6.23 -10.99 -3.57
C SER A 60 -5.34 -9.83 -3.97
N HIS A 61 -4.30 -9.55 -3.19
CA HIS A 61 -3.38 -8.44 -3.43
C HIS A 61 -1.95 -8.87 -3.17
N ASP A 62 -1.02 -8.20 -3.82
CA ASP A 62 0.41 -8.47 -3.69
C ASP A 62 1.06 -7.60 -2.63
N LEU A 63 0.56 -6.38 -2.45
CA LEU A 63 1.10 -5.42 -1.51
C LEU A 63 -0.03 -4.55 -0.96
N ILE A 64 0.07 -4.21 0.33
CA ILE A 64 -0.91 -3.33 0.98
C ILE A 64 -0.17 -2.15 1.62
N ILE A 65 -0.64 -0.94 1.33
CA ILE A 65 -0.16 0.29 1.95
C ILE A 65 -1.14 0.64 3.07
N ILE A 66 -0.66 0.69 4.30
CA ILE A 66 -1.48 0.91 5.49
C ILE A 66 -1.03 2.15 6.24
N ASP A 67 -1.96 3.08 6.49
CA ASP A 67 -1.73 4.19 7.40
C ASP A 67 -1.79 3.68 8.84
N LEU A 68 -0.75 3.95 9.62
CA LEU A 68 -0.68 3.48 11.00
C LEU A 68 -1.66 4.16 11.94
N LYS A 69 -2.03 5.41 11.67
CA LYS A 69 -2.95 6.17 12.53
C LYS A 69 -4.27 6.42 11.86
N MET A 70 -5.26 5.63 12.21
CA MET A 70 -6.63 5.76 11.71
C MET A 70 -7.62 5.71 12.88
N PRO A 71 -8.73 6.47 12.81
CA PRO A 71 -9.65 6.57 13.95
C PRO A 71 -10.37 5.29 14.33
N LYS A 72 -10.76 4.48 13.36
CA LYS A 72 -11.62 3.31 13.61
C LYS A 72 -10.84 2.05 13.97
N MET A 73 -9.64 1.92 13.45
CA MET A 73 -8.77 0.78 13.70
C MET A 73 -7.36 1.22 13.36
N ASP A 74 -6.43 1.09 14.29
CA ASP A 74 -5.06 1.47 13.98
C ASP A 74 -4.41 0.47 13.01
N GLY A 75 -3.35 0.94 12.35
CA GLY A 75 -2.71 0.15 11.31
C GLY A 75 -2.08 -1.14 11.80
N MET A 76 -1.65 -1.18 13.05
CA MET A 76 -1.04 -2.40 13.61
C MET A 76 -2.08 -3.49 13.84
N THR A 77 -3.25 -3.13 14.36
CA THR A 77 -4.35 -4.08 14.49
C THR A 77 -4.74 -4.62 13.12
N LEU A 78 -4.85 -3.75 12.14
CA LEU A 78 -5.18 -4.14 10.77
C LEU A 78 -4.10 -5.05 10.19
N TYR A 79 -2.83 -4.72 10.39
CA TYR A 79 -1.70 -5.53 9.96
C TYR A 79 -1.80 -6.96 10.47
N HIS A 80 -2.07 -7.13 11.76
CA HIS A 80 -2.17 -8.47 12.35
C HIS A 80 -3.34 -9.26 11.76
N ARG A 81 -4.49 -8.62 11.56
CA ARG A 81 -5.64 -9.26 10.94
C ARG A 81 -5.36 -9.68 9.49
N ILE A 82 -4.70 -8.82 8.75
CA ILE A 82 -4.32 -9.13 7.36
C ILE A 82 -3.41 -10.34 7.32
N LYS A 83 -2.40 -10.39 8.20
CA LYS A 83 -1.44 -11.49 8.22
C LYS A 83 -2.07 -12.81 8.61
N GLU A 84 -3.16 -12.80 9.37
CA GLU A 84 -3.92 -14.01 9.64
C GLU A 84 -4.64 -14.54 8.39
N ILE A 85 -5.05 -13.65 7.49
CA ILE A 85 -5.74 -14.03 6.24
C ILE A 85 -4.73 -14.43 5.16
N ASP A 86 -3.65 -13.66 5.04
CA ASP A 86 -2.61 -13.86 4.02
C ASP A 86 -1.26 -13.47 4.62
N ASP A 87 -0.46 -14.45 5.00
CA ASP A 87 0.83 -14.20 5.63
C ASP A 87 1.93 -13.82 4.63
N LYS A 88 1.65 -13.91 3.34
CA LYS A 88 2.64 -13.64 2.29
C LYS A 88 2.51 -12.25 1.67
N VAL A 89 1.40 -11.56 1.88
CA VAL A 89 1.21 -10.24 1.30
C VAL A 89 2.25 -9.27 1.86
N ILE A 90 2.79 -8.43 1.00
CA ILE A 90 3.79 -7.44 1.39
C ILE A 90 3.08 -6.25 2.03
N ILE A 91 3.60 -5.76 3.14
CA ILE A 91 3.02 -4.61 3.84
C ILE A 91 3.99 -3.43 3.76
N CYS A 92 3.44 -2.26 3.46
CA CYS A 92 4.13 -0.98 3.53
C CYS A 92 3.30 -0.05 4.41
N PHE A 93 3.90 0.49 5.47
CA PHE A 93 3.21 1.42 6.36
C PHE A 93 3.48 2.87 5.97
N THR A 94 2.52 3.75 6.23
CA THR A 94 2.74 5.19 6.20
C THR A 94 2.43 5.76 7.58
N THR A 95 3.17 6.79 8.00
CA THR A 95 2.92 7.45 9.27
C THR A 95 3.53 8.86 9.28
N ALA A 96 2.91 9.76 10.04
CA ALA A 96 3.48 11.08 10.31
C ALA A 96 4.33 11.09 11.59
N ASN A 97 4.38 9.97 12.33
CA ASN A 97 4.97 9.95 13.67
C ASN A 97 6.16 8.98 13.74
N ILE A 98 7.37 9.54 13.66
CA ILE A 98 8.60 8.74 13.72
C ILE A 98 8.77 8.07 15.09
N ASN A 99 8.31 8.71 16.16
CA ASN A 99 8.45 8.13 17.50
C ASN A 99 7.61 6.88 17.67
N TYR A 100 6.46 6.83 17.02
CA TYR A 100 5.61 5.65 17.04
C TYR A 100 6.34 4.45 16.42
N ILE A 101 7.08 4.68 15.34
CA ILE A 101 7.86 3.62 14.69
C ILE A 101 8.91 3.05 15.63
N LYS A 102 9.57 3.91 16.41
CA LYS A 102 10.58 3.45 17.37
C LYS A 102 9.98 2.53 18.44
N GLN A 103 8.73 2.79 18.82
CA GLN A 103 8.02 1.93 19.77
C GLN A 103 7.66 0.58 19.15
N LEU A 104 7.32 0.58 17.86
CA LEU A 104 6.91 -0.64 17.14
C LEU A 104 8.07 -1.56 16.79
N GLN A 105 9.31 -1.06 16.78
CA GLN A 105 10.48 -1.86 16.42
C GLN A 105 10.65 -3.10 17.27
N LYS A 106 10.09 -3.10 18.46
CA LYS A 106 10.16 -4.27 19.35
C LYS A 106 9.28 -5.42 18.87
N GLY A 107 8.27 -5.14 18.05
CA GLY A 107 7.29 -6.13 17.60
C GLY A 107 7.46 -6.57 16.16
N ILE A 108 8.15 -5.77 15.33
CA ILE A 108 8.35 -6.07 13.92
C ILE A 108 9.81 -5.85 13.57
N ILE A 109 10.47 -6.91 13.07
CA ILE A 109 11.86 -6.84 12.67
C ILE A 109 11.94 -5.98 11.39
N ASP A 110 12.88 -5.03 11.37
CA ASP A 110 13.16 -4.18 10.21
C ASP A 110 11.97 -3.32 9.74
N ILE A 111 11.16 -2.83 10.68
CA ILE A 111 9.99 -2.00 10.33
C ILE A 111 10.41 -0.77 9.49
N GLU A 112 11.62 -0.25 9.70
CA GLU A 112 12.11 0.90 8.94
C GLU A 112 12.19 0.62 7.44
N LYS A 113 12.35 -0.63 7.04
CA LYS A 113 12.39 -1.00 5.61
C LYS A 113 11.03 -0.96 4.96
N ILE A 114 9.96 -1.02 5.75
CA ILE A 114 8.60 -1.10 5.23
C ILE A 114 7.75 0.10 5.61
N VAL A 115 8.39 1.22 5.98
CA VAL A 115 7.66 2.42 6.38
C VAL A 115 8.03 3.62 5.51
N LEU A 116 7.03 4.45 5.23
CA LEU A 116 7.18 5.76 4.59
C LEU A 116 6.65 6.83 5.54
N TYR A 117 7.39 7.91 5.69
CA TYR A 117 6.99 9.01 6.56
C TYR A 117 6.23 10.07 5.79
N LYS A 118 5.10 10.50 6.32
CA LYS A 118 4.29 11.56 5.72
C LYS A 118 4.94 12.92 5.96
N PRO A 119 4.86 13.86 5.02
CA PRO A 119 4.21 13.73 3.70
C PRO A 119 5.04 12.87 2.75
N VAL A 120 4.39 11.92 2.07
CA VAL A 120 5.07 10.99 1.18
C VAL A 120 5.16 11.59 -0.22
N LEU A 121 6.39 11.75 -0.70
CA LEU A 121 6.61 12.15 -2.09
C LEU A 121 6.33 10.98 -3.01
N LEU A 122 5.72 11.23 -4.16
CA LEU A 122 5.34 10.15 -5.07
C LEU A 122 6.55 9.35 -5.57
N LYS A 123 7.69 10.02 -5.79
CA LYS A 123 8.92 9.30 -6.17
C LYS A 123 9.39 8.36 -5.07
N ASP A 124 9.22 8.74 -3.80
CA ASP A 124 9.61 7.89 -2.67
C ASP A 124 8.66 6.72 -2.53
N LEU A 125 7.36 6.93 -2.78
CA LEU A 125 6.38 5.86 -2.81
C LEU A 125 6.76 4.83 -3.87
N LYS A 126 7.04 5.28 -5.09
CA LYS A 126 7.44 4.39 -6.17
C LYS A 126 8.70 3.60 -5.84
N ASN A 127 9.72 4.31 -5.36
CA ASN A 127 10.99 3.67 -5.02
C ASN A 127 10.83 2.64 -3.90
N LYS A 128 10.02 2.95 -2.90
CA LYS A 128 9.76 2.00 -1.81
C LYS A 128 9.05 0.75 -2.33
N ILE A 129 8.01 0.91 -3.11
CA ILE A 129 7.25 -0.21 -3.66
C ILE A 129 8.16 -1.07 -4.54
N ASP A 130 8.93 -0.45 -5.42
CA ASP A 130 9.87 -1.18 -6.28
C ASP A 130 10.87 -1.98 -5.44
N SER A 131 11.39 -1.38 -4.37
CA SER A 131 12.35 -2.06 -3.49
C SER A 131 11.73 -3.25 -2.76
N LEU A 132 10.48 -3.14 -2.35
CA LEU A 132 9.81 -4.22 -1.64
C LEU A 132 9.52 -5.41 -2.54
N PHE A 133 9.21 -5.18 -3.80
CA PHE A 133 9.01 -6.26 -4.75
C PHE A 133 10.31 -6.95 -5.16
N VAL A 134 11.42 -6.26 -5.14
CA VAL A 134 12.72 -6.85 -5.49
C VAL A 134 13.15 -7.91 -4.47
N ILE A 135 12.75 -7.76 -3.22
CA ILE A 135 13.14 -8.68 -2.14
C ILE A 135 12.53 -10.07 -2.31
N ILE A 136 11.46 -10.15 -3.05
CA ILE A 136 10.77 -11.42 -3.30
C ILE A 136 11.46 -12.19 -4.41
#